data_c9e5774ce8ebe075b942b9e268301608
#
_entry.id   c9e5774ce8ebe075b942b9e268301608
#
_cell.length_a   1.000
_cell.length_b   1.000
_cell.length_c   1.000
_cell.angle_alpha   90.00
_cell.angle_beta   90.00
_cell.angle_gamma   90.00
#
_symmetry.space_group_name_H-M   'P 1'
#
loop_
_entity.id
_entity.type
_entity.pdbx_description
1 polymer ?
#
loop_
_entity_poly.entity_id
_entity_poly.type
_entity_poly.pdbx_seq_one_letter_code
_entity_poly.pdbx_strand_id
1 'polypeptide(L)'
;MTLQKLRELLETLEIPVKYRAFKVGEAPNLPYIIFYKEDNRGTLKADNQNYAKVNNITIELYSDEKDIELEEQLETILDTNKIGYDTYESYLDTESMYEVAYEITI
;
A
#
# COMPACT_ATOMS: atom_id res chain seq x y z
N MET A 1 -9.79 10.60 -2.20
CA MET A 1 -8.52 10.78 -1.46
C MET A 1 -7.36 10.91 -2.44
N THR A 2 -6.36 11.70 -2.12
CA THR A 2 -5.17 11.85 -2.95
C THR A 2 -4.05 10.91 -2.49
N LEU A 3 -3.08 10.65 -3.38
CA LEU A 3 -1.89 9.88 -3.01
C LEU A 3 -1.12 10.57 -1.89
N GLN A 4 -1.07 11.89 -1.89
CA GLN A 4 -0.39 12.64 -0.84
C GLN A 4 -1.07 12.41 0.52
N LYS A 5 -2.40 12.44 0.55
CA LYS A 5 -3.13 12.19 1.79
C LYS A 5 -2.93 10.75 2.29
N LEU A 6 -2.94 9.80 1.37
CA LEU A 6 -2.67 8.40 1.72
C LEU A 6 -1.28 8.27 2.34
N ARG A 7 -0.28 8.90 1.73
CA ARG A 7 1.08 8.88 2.26
C ARG A 7 1.14 9.40 3.69
N GLU A 8 0.48 10.54 3.94
CA GLU A 8 0.44 11.12 5.28
C GLU A 8 -0.19 10.17 6.29
N LEU A 9 -1.25 9.48 5.90
CA LEU A 9 -1.90 8.50 6.77
C LEU A 9 -0.97 7.31 7.07
N LEU A 10 -0.28 6.80 6.06
CA LEU A 10 0.65 5.69 6.25
C LEU A 10 1.82 6.10 7.13
N GLU A 11 2.28 7.33 6.99
CA GLU A 11 3.39 7.84 7.81
C GLU A 11 3.05 7.92 9.30
N THR A 12 1.77 7.93 9.65
CA THR A 12 1.36 7.92 11.07
C THR A 12 1.72 6.61 11.77
N LEU A 13 2.05 5.57 11.03
CA LEU A 13 2.50 4.29 11.61
C LEU A 13 3.93 4.36 12.14
N GLU A 14 4.65 5.46 11.86
CA GLU A 14 6.01 5.68 12.35
C GLU A 14 7.02 4.65 11.85
N ILE A 15 6.79 4.11 10.67
CA ILE A 15 7.74 3.25 9.96
C ILE A 15 8.05 3.86 8.61
N PRO A 16 9.16 3.49 7.97
CA PRO A 16 9.49 4.04 6.66
C PRO A 16 8.43 3.73 5.62
N VAL A 17 8.06 4.75 4.84
CA VAL A 17 7.06 4.67 3.77
C VAL A 17 7.68 5.26 2.52
N LYS A 18 7.63 4.53 1.41
CA LYS A 18 8.20 4.98 0.15
C LYS A 18 7.23 4.69 -1.00
N TYR A 19 7.17 5.61 -1.93
CA TYR A 19 6.39 5.38 -3.14
C TYR A 19 7.18 4.51 -4.10
N ARG A 20 6.59 3.42 -4.52
CA ARG A 20 7.04 2.43 -5.49
C ARG A 20 8.25 1.59 -5.09
N ALA A 21 9.36 2.18 -4.72
CA ALA A 21 10.55 1.41 -4.38
C ALA A 21 11.61 2.26 -3.68
N PHE A 22 12.42 1.62 -2.86
CA PHE A 22 13.65 2.22 -2.37
C PHE A 22 14.73 2.03 -3.44
N LYS A 23 15.66 2.96 -3.50
CA LYS A 23 16.80 2.82 -4.39
C LYS A 23 17.66 1.64 -3.95
N VAL A 24 18.36 1.03 -4.89
CA VAL A 24 19.25 -0.09 -4.59
C VAL A 24 20.22 0.29 -3.49
N GLY A 25 20.26 -0.56 -2.44
CA GLY A 25 21.13 -0.32 -1.28
C GLY A 25 20.62 0.67 -0.26
N GLU A 26 19.43 1.26 -0.50
CA GLU A 26 18.85 2.26 0.42
C GLU A 26 17.62 1.76 1.18
N ALA A 27 17.27 0.48 1.05
CA ALA A 27 16.15 -0.07 1.79
C ALA A 27 16.45 -0.04 3.29
N PRO A 28 15.53 0.49 4.12
CA PRO A 28 15.73 0.52 5.56
C PRO A 28 15.54 -0.86 6.18
N ASN A 29 15.78 -0.95 7.47
CA ASN A 29 15.46 -2.17 8.21
C ASN A 29 13.95 -2.37 8.23
N LEU A 30 13.53 -3.63 8.29
CA LEU A 30 12.13 -3.99 8.44
C LEU A 30 11.60 -3.55 9.81
N PRO A 31 10.32 -3.17 9.95
CA PRO A 31 9.31 -3.16 8.89
C PRO A 31 9.33 -1.87 8.07
N TYR A 32 8.80 -1.94 6.87
CA TYR A 32 8.59 -0.74 6.05
C TYR A 32 7.42 -0.95 5.09
N ILE A 33 6.96 0.14 4.50
CA ILE A 33 5.85 0.12 3.54
C ILE A 33 6.32 0.68 2.20
N ILE A 34 5.88 0.03 1.14
CA ILE A 34 5.94 0.55 -0.22
C ILE A 34 4.50 0.65 -0.71
N PHE A 35 4.16 1.74 -1.37
CA PHE A 35 2.85 1.87 -1.99
C PHE A 35 3.00 2.43 -3.39
N TYR A 36 2.09 2.05 -4.27
CA TYR A 36 2.17 2.50 -5.65
C TYR A 36 0.81 2.41 -6.34
N LYS A 37 0.68 3.24 -7.36
CA LYS A 37 -0.51 3.26 -8.18
C LYS A 37 -0.40 2.17 -9.23
N GLU A 38 -1.45 1.36 -9.33
CA GLU A 38 -1.55 0.35 -10.36
C GLU A 38 -1.87 0.98 -11.72
N ASP A 39 -1.60 0.22 -12.78
CA ASP A 39 -1.95 0.62 -14.12
C ASP A 39 -3.48 0.72 -14.24
N ASN A 40 -3.96 1.86 -14.75
CA ASN A 40 -5.38 2.10 -14.94
C ASN A 40 -5.92 1.58 -16.27
N ARG A 41 -5.25 0.65 -16.93
CA ARG A 41 -5.77 0.02 -18.12
C ARG A 41 -7.11 -0.62 -17.81
N GLY A 42 -8.11 -0.37 -18.67
CA GLY A 42 -9.44 -0.88 -18.41
C GLY A 42 -10.30 0.04 -17.56
N THR A 43 -9.80 1.17 -17.11
CA THR A 43 -10.63 2.20 -16.49
C THR A 43 -11.69 2.62 -17.48
N LEU A 44 -12.94 2.73 -17.01
CA LEU A 44 -14.05 3.11 -17.85
C LEU A 44 -13.82 4.46 -18.51
N LYS A 45 -13.80 4.45 -19.83
CA LYS A 45 -13.74 5.65 -20.64
C LYS A 45 -15.01 5.69 -21.48
N ALA A 46 -15.79 6.74 -21.34
CA ALA A 46 -16.97 6.93 -22.17
C ALA A 46 -16.88 8.30 -22.80
N ASP A 47 -17.18 8.38 -24.12
CA ASP A 47 -17.17 9.63 -24.88
C ASP A 47 -15.85 10.42 -24.73
N ASN A 48 -14.72 9.72 -24.64
CA ASN A 48 -13.39 10.31 -24.46
C ASN A 48 -13.28 11.16 -23.20
N GLN A 49 -14.11 10.91 -22.21
CA GLN A 49 -14.07 11.60 -20.93
C GLN A 49 -13.83 10.61 -19.80
N ASN A 50 -13.10 11.07 -18.79
CA ASN A 50 -12.93 10.31 -17.56
C ASN A 50 -14.02 10.77 -16.59
N TYR A 51 -15.05 9.93 -16.41
CA TYR A 51 -16.14 10.25 -15.51
C TYR A 51 -15.78 10.12 -14.04
N ALA A 52 -14.81 9.29 -13.74
CA ALA A 52 -14.32 9.15 -12.39
C ALA A 52 -12.82 8.89 -12.41
N LYS A 53 -12.10 9.62 -11.59
CA LYS A 53 -10.69 9.31 -11.36
C LYS A 53 -10.64 8.25 -10.28
N VAL A 54 -10.43 7.02 -10.72
CA VAL A 54 -10.30 5.89 -9.82
C VAL A 54 -8.82 5.51 -9.78
N ASN A 55 -8.25 5.54 -8.58
CA ASN A 55 -6.88 5.14 -8.38
C ASN A 55 -6.85 3.79 -7.68
N ASN A 56 -6.33 2.79 -8.37
CA ASN A 56 -6.08 1.49 -7.78
C ASN A 56 -4.68 1.50 -7.21
N ILE A 57 -4.57 1.32 -5.91
CA ILE A 57 -3.31 1.43 -5.16
C ILE A 57 -3.03 0.10 -4.50
N THR A 58 -1.79 -0.32 -4.54
CA THR A 58 -1.31 -1.44 -3.73
C THR A 58 -0.41 -0.89 -2.63
N ILE A 59 -0.68 -1.32 -1.40
CA ILE A 59 0.15 -1.00 -0.24
C ILE A 59 0.80 -2.31 0.18
N GLU A 60 2.13 -2.35 0.21
CA GLU A 60 2.88 -3.54 0.59
C GLU A 60 3.58 -3.29 1.91
N LEU A 61 3.19 -4.05 2.93
CA LEU A 61 3.82 -4.01 4.25
C LEU A 61 4.79 -5.17 4.35
N TYR A 62 6.05 -4.86 4.55
CA TYR A 62 7.12 -5.86 4.70
C TYR A 62 7.55 -5.92 6.16
N SER A 63 7.68 -7.14 6.69
CA SER A 63 8.10 -7.35 8.06
C SER A 63 8.99 -8.59 8.17
N ASP A 64 9.88 -8.57 9.15
CA ASP A 64 10.79 -9.69 9.41
C ASP A 64 10.02 -10.92 9.90
N GLU A 65 9.12 -10.69 10.85
CA GLU A 65 8.22 -11.72 11.35
C GLU A 65 6.77 -11.27 11.12
N LYS A 66 5.85 -12.21 11.20
CA LYS A 66 4.42 -11.90 11.08
C LYS A 66 4.03 -10.88 12.16
N ASP A 67 3.68 -9.69 11.77
CA ASP A 67 3.37 -8.58 12.67
C ASP A 67 1.88 -8.24 12.65
N ILE A 68 1.11 -9.01 13.37
CA ILE A 68 -0.35 -8.87 13.40
C ILE A 68 -0.76 -7.49 13.91
N GLU A 69 -0.07 -6.99 14.94
CA GLU A 69 -0.40 -5.70 15.52
C GLU A 69 -0.23 -4.56 14.52
N LEU A 70 0.86 -4.56 13.78
CA LEU A 70 1.13 -3.54 12.76
C LEU A 70 0.12 -3.62 11.62
N GLU A 71 -0.23 -4.84 11.21
CA GLU A 71 -1.26 -5.04 10.19
C GLU A 71 -2.59 -4.47 10.65
N GLU A 72 -2.97 -4.72 11.90
CA GLU A 72 -4.22 -4.18 12.46
C GLU A 72 -4.20 -2.66 12.52
N GLN A 73 -3.07 -2.06 12.83
CA GLN A 73 -2.93 -0.60 12.84
C GLN A 73 -3.15 -0.03 11.44
N LEU A 74 -2.58 -0.66 10.43
CA LEU A 74 -2.77 -0.24 9.04
C LEU A 74 -4.23 -0.41 8.62
N GLU A 75 -4.83 -1.54 8.96
CA GLU A 75 -6.23 -1.81 8.63
C GLU A 75 -7.16 -0.82 9.32
N THR A 76 -6.85 -0.44 10.56
CA THR A 76 -7.60 0.58 11.28
C THR A 76 -7.56 1.93 10.55
N ILE A 77 -6.41 2.30 10.01
CA ILE A 77 -6.29 3.53 9.21
C ILE A 77 -7.23 3.47 8.01
N LEU A 78 -7.25 2.34 7.30
CA LEU A 78 -8.11 2.17 6.14
C LEU A 78 -9.59 2.18 6.53
N ASP A 79 -9.94 1.47 7.59
CA ASP A 79 -11.31 1.40 8.08
C ASP A 79 -11.83 2.77 8.52
N THR A 80 -11.01 3.50 9.27
CA THR A 80 -11.36 4.84 9.76
C THR A 80 -11.65 5.80 8.62
N ASN A 81 -10.93 5.64 7.51
CA ASN A 81 -11.11 6.47 6.33
C ASN A 81 -12.09 5.88 5.32
N LYS A 82 -12.80 4.83 5.71
CA LYS A 82 -13.82 4.16 4.89
C LYS A 82 -13.28 3.65 3.56
N ILE A 83 -12.05 3.13 3.59
CA ILE A 83 -11.39 2.55 2.43
C ILE A 83 -11.49 1.04 2.53
N GLY A 84 -12.21 0.42 1.60
CA GLY A 84 -12.26 -1.03 1.50
C GLY A 84 -10.95 -1.57 0.95
N TYR A 85 -10.62 -2.80 1.30
CA TYR A 85 -9.37 -3.41 0.86
C TYR A 85 -9.50 -4.92 0.72
N ASP A 86 -8.69 -5.47 -0.18
CA ASP A 86 -8.41 -6.90 -0.26
C ASP A 86 -7.00 -7.11 0.25
N THR A 87 -6.74 -8.21 0.96
CA THR A 87 -5.42 -8.47 1.50
C THR A 87 -4.86 -9.79 0.99
N TYR A 88 -3.54 -9.80 0.74
CA TYR A 88 -2.82 -10.97 0.28
C TYR A 88 -1.52 -11.07 1.06
N GLU A 89 -1.24 -12.25 1.60
CA GLU A 89 -0.02 -12.49 2.34
C GLU A 89 0.91 -13.42 1.56
N SER A 90 2.19 -13.10 1.56
CA SER A 90 3.23 -13.92 0.96
C SER A 90 4.44 -13.96 1.88
N TYR A 91 5.15 -15.09 1.85
CA TYR A 91 6.45 -15.16 2.49
C TYR A 91 7.53 -15.22 1.40
N LEU A 92 8.45 -14.26 1.44
CA LEU A 92 9.51 -14.14 0.45
C LEU A 92 10.74 -14.91 0.94
N ASP A 93 10.88 -16.15 0.51
CA ASP A 93 11.95 -17.05 0.99
C ASP A 93 13.34 -16.48 0.79
N THR A 94 13.59 -15.88 -0.36
CA THR A 94 14.93 -15.35 -0.71
C THR A 94 15.33 -14.18 0.17
N GLU A 95 14.37 -13.39 0.61
CA GLU A 95 14.59 -12.23 1.47
C GLU A 95 14.29 -12.50 2.93
N SER A 96 13.76 -13.69 3.25
CA SER A 96 13.37 -14.08 4.60
C SER A 96 12.46 -13.05 5.27
N MET A 97 11.40 -12.63 4.57
CA MET A 97 10.47 -11.64 5.10
C MET A 97 9.05 -11.89 4.63
N TYR A 98 8.10 -11.37 5.40
CA TYR A 98 6.68 -11.40 5.05
C TYR A 98 6.31 -10.17 4.26
N GLU A 99 5.41 -10.35 3.30
CA GLU A 99 4.76 -9.27 2.58
C GLU A 99 3.26 -9.42 2.76
N VAL A 100 2.61 -8.35 3.23
CA VAL A 100 1.15 -8.29 3.23
C VAL A 100 0.76 -7.15 2.32
N ALA A 101 0.08 -7.48 1.23
CA ALA A 101 -0.35 -6.50 0.25
C ALA A 101 -1.82 -6.15 0.48
N TYR A 102 -2.13 -4.87 0.44
CA TYR A 102 -3.49 -4.34 0.53
C TYR A 102 -3.82 -3.66 -0.78
N GLU A 103 -4.84 -4.16 -1.47
CA GLU A 103 -5.31 -3.53 -2.69
C GLU A 103 -6.50 -2.65 -2.36
N ILE A 104 -6.38 -1.38 -2.66
CA ILE A 104 -7.41 -0.37 -2.35
C ILE A 104 -7.74 0.45 -3.58
N THR A 105 -8.87 1.14 -3.51
CA THR A 105 -9.31 2.10 -4.53
C THR A 105 -9.63 3.42 -3.85
N ILE A 106 -9.03 4.47 -4.33
CA ILE A 106 -9.25 5.81 -3.77
C ILE A 106 -9.56 6.85 -4.84
#